data_9575587e5a37440dc3e7a22d3824c11f
#
_entry.id   9575587e5a37440dc3e7a22d3824c11f
#
_cell.length_a   1.000
_cell.length_b   1.000
_cell.length_c   1.000
_cell.angle_alpha   90.00
_cell.angle_beta   90.00
_cell.angle_gamma   90.00
#
_symmetry.space_group_name_H-M   'P 1'
#
loop_
_entity.id
_entity.type
_entity.pdbx_description
1 polymer ?
#
loop_
_entity_poly.entity_id
_entity_poly.type
_entity_poly.pdbx_seq_one_letter_code
_entity_poly.pdbx_strand_id
1 'polypeptide(L)' 'MTNPAQKTILLELAYDELKKICTKFQDESGATDMEVKTLLRELARVYEKDIDDDYDIDWEV' A
#
# COMPACT_ATOMS: atom_id res chain seq x y z
N MET A 1 2.31 -18.07 13.37
CA MET A 1 3.21 -17.57 12.45
C MET A 1 2.77 -17.85 11.05
N THR A 2 2.87 -16.89 10.19
CA THR A 2 2.33 -17.00 8.85
C THR A 2 3.38 -17.55 7.93
N ASN A 3 3.01 -18.49 7.10
CA ASN A 3 4.00 -19.02 6.19
C ASN A 3 4.03 -18.12 4.96
N PRO A 4 5.03 -18.26 4.12
CA PRO A 4 5.21 -17.36 2.98
C PRO A 4 4.04 -17.38 2.00
N ALA A 5 3.45 -18.53 1.79
CA ALA A 5 2.35 -18.60 0.87
C ALA A 5 1.15 -17.83 1.39
N GLN A 6 0.90 -17.94 2.68
CA GLN A 6 -0.22 -17.26 3.24
C GLN A 6 0.02 -15.75 3.23
N LYS A 7 1.24 -15.34 3.45
CA LYS A 7 1.57 -13.94 3.41
C LYS A 7 1.33 -13.37 2.02
N THR A 8 1.68 -14.11 0.99
CA THR A 8 1.47 -13.67 -0.37
C THR A 8 -0.01 -13.51 -0.67
N ILE A 9 -0.82 -14.45 -0.21
CA ILE A 9 -2.24 -14.38 -0.42
C ILE A 9 -2.82 -13.14 0.25
N LEU A 10 -2.42 -12.90 1.48
CA LEU A 10 -2.91 -11.75 2.21
C LEU A 10 -2.47 -10.45 1.55
N LEU A 11 -1.28 -10.45 0.99
CA LEU A 11 -0.79 -9.28 0.31
C LEU A 11 -1.62 -8.98 -0.93
N GLU A 12 -1.98 -10.01 -1.66
CA GLU A 12 -2.80 -9.84 -2.85
C GLU A 12 -4.19 -9.36 -2.50
N LEU A 13 -4.73 -9.86 -1.41
CA LEU A 13 -6.04 -9.40 -0.98
C LEU A 13 -5.98 -7.94 -0.58
N ALA A 14 -4.94 -7.55 0.12
CA ALA A 14 -4.78 -6.15 0.51
C ALA A 14 -4.66 -5.27 -0.73
N TYR A 15 -3.93 -5.73 -1.71
CA TYR A 15 -3.74 -4.97 -2.93
C TYR A 15 -5.09 -4.77 -3.63
N ASP A 16 -5.89 -5.81 -3.69
CA ASP A 16 -7.19 -5.72 -4.30
C ASP A 16 -8.07 -4.74 -3.57
N GLU A 17 -8.04 -4.77 -2.27
CA GLU A 17 -8.85 -3.85 -1.48
C GLU A 17 -8.40 -2.42 -1.71
N LEU A 18 -7.11 -2.19 -1.77
CA LEU A 18 -6.60 -0.86 -2.01
C LEU A 18 -7.02 -0.36 -3.38
N LYS A 19 -7.01 -1.23 -4.36
CA LYS A 19 -7.45 -0.84 -5.68
C LYS A 19 -8.91 -0.43 -5.67
N LYS A 20 -9.73 -1.16 -4.96
CA LYS A 20 -11.14 -0.83 -4.88
C LYS A 20 -11.35 0.50 -4.20
N ILE A 21 -10.62 0.75 -3.15
CA ILE A 21 -10.73 2.00 -2.43
C ILE A 21 -10.31 3.16 -3.32
N CYS A 22 -9.24 2.99 -4.07
CA CYS A 22 -8.78 4.05 -4.95
C CYS A 22 -9.80 4.32 -6.05
N THR A 23 -10.37 3.27 -6.62
CA THR A 23 -11.36 3.43 -7.66
C THR A 23 -12.58 4.16 -7.12
N LYS A 24 -13.01 3.77 -5.93
CA LYS A 24 -14.17 4.41 -5.33
C LYS A 24 -13.88 5.88 -5.04
N PHE A 25 -12.68 6.16 -4.59
CA PHE A 25 -12.29 7.53 -4.31
C PHE A 25 -12.35 8.36 -5.59
N GLN A 26 -11.84 7.81 -6.67
CA GLN A 26 -11.88 8.53 -7.93
C GLN A 26 -13.30 8.74 -8.41
N ASP A 27 -14.13 7.73 -8.24
CA ASP A 27 -15.50 7.80 -8.68
C ASP A 27 -16.26 8.88 -7.91
N GLU A 28 -16.05 8.96 -6.65
CA GLU A 28 -16.79 9.88 -5.81
C GLU A 28 -16.25 11.30 -5.85
N SER A 29 -14.97 11.44 -6.05
CA SER A 29 -14.37 12.76 -6.01
C SER A 29 -13.97 13.29 -7.36
N GLY A 30 -13.93 12.44 -8.37
CA GLY A 30 -13.45 12.88 -9.66
C GLY A 30 -11.94 13.02 -9.69
N ALA A 31 -11.24 12.39 -8.75
CA ALA A 31 -9.80 12.53 -8.69
C ALA A 31 -9.12 11.88 -9.88
N THR A 32 -8.03 12.47 -10.31
CA THR A 32 -7.28 11.93 -11.43
C THR A 32 -6.32 10.88 -10.94
N ASP A 33 -5.75 10.15 -11.87
CA ASP A 33 -4.75 9.15 -11.52
C ASP A 33 -3.58 9.77 -10.78
N MET A 34 -3.22 10.97 -11.18
CA MET A 34 -2.13 11.67 -10.53
C MET A 34 -2.46 11.94 -9.07
N GLU A 35 -3.70 12.30 -8.82
CA GLU A 35 -4.12 12.57 -7.45
C GLU A 35 -4.12 11.31 -6.61
N VAL A 36 -4.49 10.19 -7.21
CA VAL A 36 -4.46 8.93 -6.50
C VAL A 36 -3.00 8.56 -6.20
N LYS A 37 -2.13 8.79 -7.15
CA LYS A 37 -0.72 8.51 -6.95
C LYS A 37 -0.18 9.33 -5.80
N THR A 38 -0.59 10.58 -5.71
CA THR A 38 -0.15 11.45 -4.63
C THR A 38 -0.68 10.95 -3.30
N LEU A 39 -1.92 10.52 -3.28
CA LEU A 39 -2.51 9.98 -2.06
C LEU A 39 -1.73 8.77 -1.58
N LEU A 40 -1.40 7.88 -2.48
CA LEU A 40 -0.68 6.68 -2.10
C LEU A 40 0.73 7.01 -1.63
N ARG A 41 1.33 8.00 -2.25
CA ARG A 41 2.66 8.42 -1.83
C ARG A 41 2.62 9.00 -0.42
N GLU A 42 1.60 9.78 -0.12
CA GLU A 42 1.49 10.35 1.21
C GLU A 42 1.27 9.26 2.25
N LEU A 43 0.49 8.25 1.89
CA LEU A 43 0.27 7.16 2.80
C LEU A 43 1.57 6.40 3.03
N ALA A 44 2.33 6.19 1.98
CA ALA A 44 3.60 5.49 2.11
C ALA A 44 4.55 6.22 3.04
N ARG A 45 4.48 7.54 3.06
CA ARG A 45 5.36 8.30 3.92
C ARG A 45 5.13 8.03 5.39
N VAL A 46 3.92 7.62 5.74
CA VAL A 46 3.65 7.28 7.12
C VAL A 46 4.55 6.15 7.56
N TYR A 47 4.74 5.18 6.69
CA TYR A 47 5.59 4.07 7.03
C TYR A 47 7.07 4.41 6.90
N GLU A 48 7.38 5.31 6.01
CA GLU A 48 8.75 5.74 5.88
C GLU A 48 9.24 6.43 7.13
N LYS A 49 8.35 7.15 7.77
CA LYS A 49 8.76 7.84 8.97
C LYS A 49 9.06 6.88 10.10
N ASP A 50 8.34 5.80 10.14
CA ASP A 50 8.56 4.85 11.19
C ASP A 50 9.77 4.00 10.93
N ILE A 51 10.24 3.98 9.71
CA ILE A 51 11.36 3.16 9.41
C ILE A 51 12.60 3.96 9.51
N ASP A 52 13.49 3.58 10.35
CA ASP A 52 14.71 4.28 10.50
C ASP A 52 15.58 3.99 9.36
N ASP A 53 16.47 4.86 9.13
CA ASP A 53 17.30 4.66 8.05
C ASP A 53 18.16 3.50 8.21
N ASP A 54 18.48 3.13 9.34
CA ASP A 54 19.37 2.01 9.49
C ASP A 54 18.56 0.78 9.40
N TYR A 55 17.28 0.87 9.18
CA TYR A 55 16.47 -0.17 9.12
C TYR A 55 16.77 -1.09 8.03
N ASP A 56 16.86 -2.27 8.31
CA ASP A 56 17.30 -3.17 7.43
C ASP A 56 16.26 -4.13 7.16
N ILE A 57 15.68 -4.12 6.13
CA ILE A 57 14.63 -4.91 5.92
C ILE A 57 14.88 -6.10 5.21
N ASP A 58 14.31 -7.13 5.63
CA ASP A 58 14.48 -8.30 4.96
C ASP A 58 13.22 -8.68 4.36
N TRP A 59 12.70 -7.88 3.61
CA TRP A 59 11.49 -8.16 3.06
C TRP A 59 11.49 -9.29 2.21
N GLU A 60 12.50 -9.38 1.54
CA GLU A 60 12.55 -10.29 0.58
C GLU A 60 12.36 -11.60 1.04
N VAL A 61 12.36 -11.71 2.18
CA VAL A 61 12.20 -12.99 2.61
C VAL A 61 11.00 -13.60 2.25
#